data_2cbeac0ab3d9066806d96915074e55ab
#
_entry.id   2cbeac0ab3d9066806d96915074e55ab
#
_cell.length_a   1.000
_cell.length_b   1.000
_cell.length_c   1.000
_cell.angle_alpha   90.00
_cell.angle_beta   90.00
_cell.angle_gamma   90.00
#
_symmetry.space_group_name_H-M   'P 1'
#
loop_
_entity.id
_entity.type
_entity.pdbx_description
1 polymer ?
#
loop_
_entity_poly.entity_id
_entity_poly.type
_entity_poly.pdbx_seq_one_letter_code
_entity_poly.pdbx_strand_id
1 'polypeptide(L)'
;QLASEGYEQNAVVYRCVNELANAASRVQLDLFRGGQEIEDHPLLDLLHNPSPNYGQVEFFQAVYAYLLISGNSYILQNGPDNSVPYELYPLRPDRIRIVPSKIGMLPEAYQYVMSGQVRNTYLVDKKTGSSEVKHIKLFNPLDDFYGLSPIMAASMDIDQHNLSNKHNVALLQNGA
;
A
#
# COMPACT_ATOMS: atom_id res chain seq x y z
N GLN A 1 -14.36 -3.69 -1.75
CA GLN A 1 -15.07 -3.79 -3.05
C GLN A 1 -14.08 -3.68 -4.22
N LEU A 2 -13.26 -2.61 -4.36
CA LEU A 2 -12.27 -2.45 -5.45
C LEU A 2 -11.21 -3.56 -5.50
N ALA A 3 -10.73 -4.05 -4.35
CA ALA A 3 -9.76 -5.14 -4.34
C ALA A 3 -10.35 -6.46 -4.83
N SER A 4 -11.62 -6.75 -4.50
CA SER A 4 -12.27 -8.00 -4.95
C SER A 4 -12.86 -7.90 -6.35
N GLU A 5 -13.57 -6.85 -6.68
CA GLU A 5 -14.24 -6.70 -7.98
C GLU A 5 -13.32 -6.17 -9.08
N GLY A 6 -12.41 -5.26 -8.73
CA GLY A 6 -11.43 -4.72 -9.67
C GLY A 6 -10.20 -5.61 -9.83
N TYR A 7 -9.50 -5.91 -8.74
CA TYR A 7 -8.22 -6.62 -8.81
C TYR A 7 -8.37 -8.14 -8.98
N GLU A 8 -9.25 -8.79 -8.21
CA GLU A 8 -9.38 -10.25 -8.25
C GLU A 8 -10.22 -10.75 -9.43
N GLN A 9 -11.22 -9.98 -9.89
CA GLN A 9 -12.16 -10.43 -10.94
C GLN A 9 -11.85 -9.86 -12.33
N ASN A 10 -10.90 -8.95 -12.47
CA ASN A 10 -10.52 -8.37 -13.75
C ASN A 10 -9.07 -8.70 -14.10
N ALA A 11 -8.86 -9.60 -15.04
CA ALA A 11 -7.54 -10.07 -15.45
C ALA A 11 -6.63 -8.96 -16.00
N VAL A 12 -7.21 -7.94 -16.65
CA VAL A 12 -6.46 -6.80 -17.20
C VAL A 12 -5.94 -5.93 -16.05
N VAL A 13 -6.80 -5.59 -15.10
CA VAL A 13 -6.41 -4.81 -13.91
C VAL A 13 -5.37 -5.56 -13.09
N TYR A 14 -5.60 -6.85 -12.84
CA TYR A 14 -4.65 -7.71 -12.14
C TYR A 14 -3.26 -7.65 -12.79
N ARG A 15 -3.21 -7.82 -14.12
CA ARG A 15 -1.96 -7.80 -14.88
C ARG A 15 -1.29 -6.43 -14.81
N CYS A 16 -2.02 -5.35 -15.04
CA CYS A 16 -1.47 -3.98 -14.97
C CYS A 16 -0.86 -3.67 -13.59
N VAL A 17 -1.56 -3.98 -12.52
CA VAL A 17 -1.06 -3.76 -11.15
C VAL A 17 0.22 -4.56 -10.90
N ASN A 18 0.23 -5.85 -11.26
CA ASN A 18 1.39 -6.70 -11.02
C ASN A 18 2.59 -6.29 -11.86
N GLU A 19 2.42 -5.94 -13.13
CA GLU A 19 3.51 -5.49 -14.00
C GLU A 19 4.15 -4.19 -13.44
N LEU A 20 3.32 -3.21 -13.08
CA LEU A 20 3.81 -1.96 -12.50
C LEU A 20 4.49 -2.17 -11.15
N ALA A 21 3.88 -2.94 -10.25
CA ALA A 21 4.44 -3.22 -8.94
C ALA A 21 5.75 -4.01 -9.03
N ASN A 22 5.83 -5.01 -9.92
CA ASN A 22 7.05 -5.78 -10.18
C ASN A 22 8.16 -4.90 -10.77
N ALA A 23 7.85 -4.05 -11.75
CA ALA A 23 8.84 -3.17 -12.35
C ALA A 23 9.41 -2.19 -11.31
N ALA A 24 8.55 -1.58 -10.50
CA ALA A 24 8.95 -0.63 -9.47
C ALA A 24 9.74 -1.30 -8.32
N SER A 25 9.40 -2.54 -7.94
CA SER A 25 10.06 -3.25 -6.84
C SER A 25 11.50 -3.68 -7.13
N ARG A 26 11.89 -3.69 -8.40
CA ARG A 26 13.23 -4.09 -8.85
C ARG A 26 14.18 -2.92 -9.07
N VAL A 27 13.72 -1.69 -8.80
CA VAL A 27 14.57 -0.51 -8.87
C VAL A 27 15.65 -0.62 -7.81
N GLN A 28 16.91 -0.44 -8.21
CA GLN A 28 18.04 -0.41 -7.30
C GLN A 28 17.95 0.82 -6.39
N LEU A 29 18.24 0.62 -5.13
CA LEU A 29 18.24 1.67 -4.10
C LEU A 29 19.68 1.97 -3.71
N ASP A 30 20.13 3.17 -4.03
CA ASP A 30 21.47 3.64 -3.71
C ASP A 30 21.39 4.76 -2.67
N LEU A 31 22.32 4.78 -1.72
CA LEU A 31 22.39 5.77 -0.66
C LEU A 31 23.53 6.76 -0.93
N PHE A 32 23.24 8.05 -0.88
CA PHE A 32 24.23 9.10 -1.09
C PHE A 32 24.31 10.04 0.11
N ARG A 33 25.54 10.46 0.45
CA ARG A 33 25.78 11.53 1.42
C ARG A 33 26.82 12.52 0.86
N GLY A 34 26.40 13.78 0.66
CA GLY A 34 27.30 14.81 0.11
C GLY A 34 27.82 14.51 -1.29
N GLY A 35 27.05 13.77 -2.10
CA GLY A 35 27.43 13.38 -3.46
C GLY A 35 28.33 12.13 -3.55
N GLN A 36 28.65 11.51 -2.42
CA GLN A 36 29.36 10.22 -2.37
C GLN A 36 28.40 9.09 -2.05
N GLU A 37 28.52 8.01 -2.78
CA GLU A 37 27.77 6.78 -2.54
C GLU A 37 28.23 6.09 -1.28
N ILE A 38 27.28 5.59 -0.49
CA ILE A 38 27.52 4.82 0.73
C ILE A 38 27.01 3.41 0.49
N GLU A 39 27.95 2.47 0.38
CA GLU A 39 27.65 1.06 0.11
C GLU A 39 27.31 0.27 1.38
N ASP A 40 27.88 0.66 2.54
CA ASP A 40 27.70 -0.02 3.83
C ASP A 40 26.92 0.89 4.80
N HIS A 41 25.63 0.59 4.97
CA HIS A 41 24.76 1.32 5.90
C HIS A 41 23.57 0.46 6.35
N PRO A 42 23.23 0.46 7.67
CA PRO A 42 22.13 -0.35 8.20
C PRO A 42 20.76 -0.12 7.51
N LEU A 43 20.55 1.06 6.94
CA LEU A 43 19.35 1.35 6.15
C LEU A 43 19.31 0.53 4.86
N LEU A 44 20.43 0.36 4.18
CA LEU A 44 20.52 -0.47 2.96
C LEU A 44 20.25 -1.93 3.28
N ASP A 45 20.86 -2.43 4.38
CA ASP A 45 20.64 -3.81 4.85
C ASP A 45 19.15 -4.04 5.15
N LEU A 46 18.50 -3.08 5.83
CA LEU A 46 17.09 -3.14 6.14
C LEU A 46 16.22 -3.11 4.88
N LEU A 47 16.57 -2.31 3.87
CA LEU A 47 15.80 -2.24 2.62
C LEU A 47 15.99 -3.47 1.74
N HIS A 48 17.17 -4.11 1.80
CA HIS A 48 17.42 -5.37 1.11
C HIS A 48 16.74 -6.57 1.81
N ASN A 49 16.68 -6.56 3.14
CA ASN A 49 16.08 -7.60 3.96
C ASN A 49 15.09 -6.98 4.96
N PRO A 50 13.92 -6.50 4.51
CA PRO A 50 12.99 -5.74 5.36
C PRO A 50 12.45 -6.52 6.55
N SER A 51 12.30 -7.83 6.44
CA SER A 51 11.87 -8.70 7.53
C SER A 51 12.16 -10.18 7.20
N PRO A 52 12.06 -11.09 8.18
CA PRO A 52 12.24 -12.53 7.94
C PRO A 52 11.30 -13.13 6.89
N ASN A 53 10.15 -12.49 6.66
CA ASN A 53 9.12 -12.98 5.74
C ASN A 53 9.14 -12.30 4.36
N TYR A 54 9.92 -11.23 4.18
CA TYR A 54 9.95 -10.42 2.97
C TYR A 54 11.39 -10.09 2.59
N GLY A 55 11.77 -10.43 1.36
CA GLY A 55 12.92 -9.82 0.72
C GLY A 55 12.56 -8.44 0.13
N GLN A 56 13.56 -7.73 -0.40
CA GLN A 56 13.37 -6.40 -0.99
C GLN A 56 12.24 -6.38 -2.04
N VAL A 57 12.29 -7.30 -2.99
CA VAL A 57 11.37 -7.30 -4.14
C VAL A 57 9.93 -7.54 -3.68
N GLU A 58 9.71 -8.55 -2.85
CA GLU A 58 8.37 -8.90 -2.34
C GLU A 58 7.78 -7.79 -1.48
N PHE A 59 8.61 -7.17 -0.64
CA PHE A 59 8.19 -6.04 0.20
C PHE A 59 7.75 -4.84 -0.63
N PHE A 60 8.60 -4.38 -1.56
CA PHE A 60 8.26 -3.23 -2.38
C PHE A 60 7.14 -3.53 -3.38
N GLN A 61 7.05 -4.77 -3.88
CA GLN A 61 5.92 -5.18 -4.69
C GLN A 61 4.60 -5.04 -3.93
N ALA A 62 4.54 -5.47 -2.66
CA ALA A 62 3.36 -5.30 -1.83
C ALA A 62 3.04 -3.82 -1.58
N VAL A 63 4.05 -2.98 -1.28
CA VAL A 63 3.89 -1.53 -1.08
C VAL A 63 3.30 -0.86 -2.31
N TYR A 64 3.85 -1.12 -3.50
CA TYR A 64 3.37 -0.53 -4.75
C TYR A 64 2.01 -1.08 -5.17
N ALA A 65 1.77 -2.38 -5.00
CA ALA A 65 0.46 -2.97 -5.29
C ALA A 65 -0.64 -2.34 -4.41
N TYR A 66 -0.38 -2.11 -3.12
CA TYR A 66 -1.34 -1.43 -2.23
C TYR A 66 -1.59 0.02 -2.65
N LEU A 67 -0.57 0.75 -3.08
CA LEU A 67 -0.74 2.11 -3.63
C LEU A 67 -1.62 2.11 -4.88
N LEU A 68 -1.41 1.17 -5.80
CA LEU A 68 -2.19 1.08 -7.02
C LEU A 68 -3.64 0.66 -6.75
N ILE A 69 -3.86 -0.29 -5.84
CA ILE A 69 -5.20 -0.84 -5.55
C ILE A 69 -6.02 0.11 -4.68
N SER A 70 -5.44 0.68 -3.63
CA SER A 70 -6.17 1.47 -2.62
C SER A 70 -5.83 2.95 -2.59
N GLY A 71 -4.78 3.38 -3.30
CA GLY A 71 -4.23 4.72 -3.16
C GLY A 71 -3.40 4.92 -1.88
N ASN A 72 -3.28 3.89 -1.04
CA ASN A 72 -2.64 3.95 0.27
C ASN A 72 -1.74 2.74 0.48
N SER A 73 -0.61 2.93 1.11
CA SER A 73 0.26 1.86 1.60
C SER A 73 0.74 2.19 3.01
N TYR A 74 0.75 1.20 3.87
CA TYR A 74 1.13 1.34 5.27
C TYR A 74 2.28 0.39 5.58
N ILE A 75 3.34 0.93 6.17
CA ILE A 75 4.51 0.17 6.56
C ILE A 75 4.65 0.27 8.08
N LEU A 76 4.55 -0.86 8.76
CA LEU A 76 4.87 -0.96 10.18
C LEU A 76 6.37 -1.09 10.32
N GLN A 77 6.98 -0.24 11.11
CA GLN A 77 8.36 -0.35 11.53
C GLN A 77 8.44 -0.96 12.93
N ASN A 78 9.32 -1.94 13.09
CA ASN A 78 9.64 -2.55 14.37
C ASN A 78 11.11 -2.23 14.72
N GLY A 79 11.32 -1.58 15.83
CA GLY A 79 12.66 -1.17 16.28
C GLY A 79 12.60 -0.02 17.27
N PRO A 80 13.77 0.45 17.71
CA PRO A 80 13.85 1.53 18.67
C PRO A 80 13.49 2.87 18.05
N ASP A 81 12.98 3.77 18.88
CA ASP A 81 12.71 5.15 18.50
C ASP A 81 14.00 5.88 18.08
N ASN A 82 13.88 6.73 17.05
CA ASN A 82 14.95 7.60 16.54
C ASN A 82 16.20 6.89 15.98
N SER A 83 16.09 5.62 15.60
CA SER A 83 17.16 4.91 14.88
C SER A 83 16.61 4.15 13.68
N VAL A 84 17.49 3.48 12.92
CA VAL A 84 17.06 2.59 11.85
C VAL A 84 16.27 1.43 12.47
N PRO A 85 15.04 1.17 12.01
CA PRO A 85 14.26 0.02 12.48
C PRO A 85 14.98 -1.30 12.19
N TYR A 86 14.64 -2.33 12.96
CA TYR A 86 15.15 -3.69 12.70
C TYR A 86 14.37 -4.39 11.60
N GLU A 87 13.07 -4.10 11.47
CA GLU A 87 12.17 -4.78 10.56
C GLU A 87 11.10 -3.83 10.00
N LEU A 88 10.66 -4.13 8.77
CA LEU A 88 9.55 -3.45 8.09
C LEU A 88 8.51 -4.47 7.63
N TYR A 89 7.23 -4.16 7.86
CA TYR A 89 6.10 -5.01 7.46
C TYR A 89 5.07 -4.21 6.65
N PRO A 90 4.70 -4.64 5.43
CA PRO A 90 3.63 -4.01 4.67
C PRO A 90 2.29 -4.42 5.28
N LEU A 91 1.50 -3.44 5.74
CA LEU A 91 0.17 -3.68 6.31
C LEU A 91 -0.90 -3.56 5.22
N ARG A 92 -1.88 -4.43 5.26
CA ARG A 92 -3.04 -4.39 4.35
C ARG A 92 -3.87 -3.13 4.59
N PRO A 93 -4.11 -2.29 3.55
CA PRO A 93 -4.84 -1.04 3.71
C PRO A 93 -6.29 -1.21 4.19
N ASP A 94 -6.96 -2.30 3.82
CA ASP A 94 -8.32 -2.62 4.26
C ASP A 94 -8.44 -2.91 5.76
N ARG A 95 -7.31 -3.13 6.43
CA ARG A 95 -7.22 -3.36 7.87
C ARG A 95 -6.75 -2.14 8.66
N ILE A 96 -6.42 -1.06 7.98
CA ILE A 96 -5.98 0.17 8.65
C ILE A 96 -7.13 1.20 8.64
N ARG A 97 -7.45 1.67 9.84
CA ARG A 97 -8.34 2.82 10.05
C ARG A 97 -7.53 3.99 10.56
N ILE A 98 -7.65 5.13 9.89
CA ILE A 98 -7.06 6.38 10.34
C ILE A 98 -7.98 7.03 11.34
N VAL A 99 -7.46 7.44 12.50
CA VAL A 99 -8.18 8.25 13.49
C VAL A 99 -7.86 9.70 13.19
N PRO A 100 -8.82 10.49 12.68
CA PRO A 100 -8.57 11.88 12.34
C PRO A 100 -8.34 12.72 13.60
N SER A 101 -7.46 13.72 13.49
CA SER A 101 -7.30 14.69 14.56
C SER A 101 -8.46 15.69 14.57
N LYS A 102 -8.84 16.13 15.75
CA LYS A 102 -9.81 17.23 15.92
C LYS A 102 -9.20 18.59 15.59
N ILE A 103 -7.88 18.70 15.66
CA ILE A 103 -7.13 19.94 15.46
C ILE A 103 -5.89 19.61 14.63
N GLY A 104 -5.90 19.95 13.34
CA GLY A 104 -4.76 19.78 12.44
C GLY A 104 -4.92 18.69 11.38
N MET A 105 -3.98 18.66 10.45
CA MET A 105 -3.97 17.75 9.29
C MET A 105 -3.32 16.40 9.57
N LEU A 106 -2.62 16.25 10.71
CA LEU A 106 -2.03 14.96 11.11
C LEU A 106 -3.08 14.08 11.77
N PRO A 107 -3.11 12.77 11.48
CA PRO A 107 -3.96 11.84 12.21
C PRO A 107 -3.53 11.72 13.68
N GLU A 108 -4.47 11.33 14.56
CA GLU A 108 -4.14 11.04 15.96
C GLU A 108 -3.52 9.65 16.12
N ALA A 109 -3.96 8.69 15.30
CA ALA A 109 -3.49 7.32 15.36
C ALA A 109 -3.83 6.55 14.08
N TYR A 110 -3.13 5.42 13.89
CA TYR A 110 -3.50 4.36 12.97
C TYR A 110 -3.98 3.14 13.76
N GLN A 111 -5.17 2.63 13.45
CA GLN A 111 -5.73 1.45 14.09
C GLN A 111 -5.67 0.26 13.15
N TYR A 112 -5.06 -0.83 13.61
CA TYR A 112 -5.11 -2.11 12.91
C TYR A 112 -6.37 -2.86 13.33
N VAL A 113 -7.26 -3.12 12.37
CA VAL A 113 -8.57 -3.72 12.59
C VAL A 113 -8.61 -5.11 11.96
N MET A 114 -9.05 -6.11 12.70
CA MET A 114 -9.23 -7.48 12.21
C MET A 114 -10.55 -8.04 12.73
N SER A 115 -11.35 -8.57 11.81
CA SER A 115 -12.71 -9.08 12.14
C SER A 115 -13.60 -8.06 12.89
N GLY A 116 -13.51 -6.78 12.48
CA GLY A 116 -14.29 -5.69 13.10
C GLY A 116 -13.75 -5.18 14.43
N GLN A 117 -12.70 -5.79 14.98
CA GLN A 117 -12.10 -5.41 16.26
C GLN A 117 -10.76 -4.72 16.05
N VAL A 118 -10.53 -3.64 16.80
CA VAL A 118 -9.23 -2.98 16.87
C VAL A 118 -8.27 -3.90 17.63
N ARG A 119 -7.20 -4.33 16.97
CA ARG A 119 -6.15 -5.16 17.54
C ARG A 119 -5.01 -4.33 18.12
N ASN A 120 -4.57 -3.34 17.34
CA ASN A 120 -3.48 -2.45 17.73
C ASN A 120 -3.84 -1.01 17.39
N THR A 121 -3.31 -0.08 18.17
CA THR A 121 -3.42 1.36 17.91
C THR A 121 -2.02 1.97 17.98
N TYR A 122 -1.59 2.55 16.88
CA TYR A 122 -0.29 3.20 16.73
C TYR A 122 -0.50 4.72 16.79
N LEU A 123 -0.02 5.34 17.83
CA LEU A 123 -0.18 6.78 18.04
C LEU A 123 0.73 7.58 17.11
N VAL A 124 0.31 8.76 16.74
CA VAL A 124 1.10 9.73 15.99
C VAL A 124 1.55 10.83 16.96
N ASP A 125 2.84 11.06 17.05
CA ASP A 125 3.39 12.18 17.80
C ASP A 125 2.97 13.50 17.12
N LYS A 126 2.21 14.31 17.84
CA LYS A 126 1.67 15.59 17.34
C LYS A 126 2.74 16.63 17.01
N LYS A 127 3.95 16.51 17.59
CA LYS A 127 5.05 17.48 17.37
C LYS A 127 5.88 17.11 16.16
N THR A 128 6.20 15.83 16.01
CA THR A 128 7.11 15.34 14.96
C THR A 128 6.37 14.72 13.78
N GLY A 129 5.10 14.33 13.95
CA GLY A 129 4.35 13.52 12.99
C GLY A 129 4.84 12.06 12.92
N SER A 130 5.74 11.66 13.81
CA SER A 130 6.31 10.31 13.82
C SER A 130 5.30 9.29 14.36
N SER A 131 5.33 8.09 13.78
CA SER A 131 4.54 6.93 14.22
C SER A 131 5.28 5.66 13.83
N GLU A 132 5.01 4.56 14.52
CA GLU A 132 5.48 3.22 14.12
C GLU A 132 4.92 2.81 12.74
N VAL A 133 3.77 3.37 12.34
CA VAL A 133 3.19 3.16 11.01
C VAL A 133 3.55 4.33 10.10
N LYS A 134 4.26 4.04 9.01
CA LYS A 134 4.50 5.01 7.92
C LYS A 134 3.41 4.86 6.89
N HIS A 135 2.71 5.96 6.62
CA HIS A 135 1.65 6.02 5.63
C HIS A 135 2.16 6.71 4.37
N ILE A 136 2.14 5.99 3.26
CA ILE A 136 2.41 6.50 1.92
C ILE A 136 1.07 6.54 1.18
N LYS A 137 0.72 7.68 0.61
CA LYS A 137 -0.55 7.85 -0.10
C LYS A 137 -0.38 8.57 -1.42
N LEU A 138 -1.22 8.22 -2.38
CA LEU A 138 -1.36 8.97 -3.61
C LEU A 138 -2.20 10.23 -3.35
N PHE A 139 -2.02 11.23 -4.21
CA PHE A 139 -2.77 12.48 -4.10
C PHE A 139 -4.28 12.23 -4.22
N ASN A 140 -5.03 12.81 -3.30
CA ASN A 140 -6.49 12.81 -3.31
C ASN A 140 -6.99 14.22 -3.04
N PRO A 141 -7.64 14.89 -4.01
CA PRO A 141 -8.15 16.25 -3.82
C PRO A 141 -9.39 16.33 -2.92
N LEU A 142 -10.00 15.18 -2.57
CA LEU A 142 -11.26 15.11 -1.83
C LEU A 142 -11.10 14.58 -0.40
N ASP A 143 -9.90 14.11 -0.02
CA ASP A 143 -9.66 13.53 1.31
C ASP A 143 -8.23 13.81 1.76
N ASP A 144 -8.10 14.47 2.92
CA ASP A 144 -6.80 14.82 3.49
C ASP A 144 -6.08 13.62 4.12
N PHE A 145 -6.78 12.57 4.48
CA PHE A 145 -6.22 11.40 5.16
C PHE A 145 -5.99 10.21 4.23
N TYR A 146 -6.89 9.93 3.30
CA TYR A 146 -6.79 8.78 2.42
C TYR A 146 -6.40 9.18 0.99
N GLY A 147 -5.50 8.40 0.41
CA GLY A 147 -5.11 8.55 -1.00
C GLY A 147 -6.19 8.02 -1.95
N LEU A 148 -6.18 8.50 -3.20
CA LEU A 148 -7.07 8.06 -4.26
C LEU A 148 -6.39 7.00 -5.11
N SER A 149 -7.06 5.84 -5.24
CA SER A 149 -6.59 4.75 -6.10
C SER A 149 -6.74 5.09 -7.59
N PRO A 150 -5.71 4.83 -8.43
CA PRO A 150 -5.85 4.92 -9.88
C PRO A 150 -6.96 4.00 -10.44
N ILE A 151 -7.20 2.85 -9.80
CA ILE A 151 -8.26 1.91 -10.20
C ILE A 151 -9.64 2.53 -9.94
N MET A 152 -9.79 3.38 -8.93
CA MET A 152 -11.04 4.08 -8.65
C MET A 152 -11.46 4.97 -9.84
N ALA A 153 -10.52 5.65 -10.46
CA ALA A 153 -10.79 6.50 -11.62
C ALA A 153 -11.28 5.67 -12.84
N ALA A 154 -10.84 4.43 -12.96
CA ALA A 154 -11.23 3.50 -14.01
C ALA A 154 -12.39 2.57 -13.61
N SER A 155 -13.02 2.77 -12.46
CA SER A 155 -13.99 1.81 -11.89
C SER A 155 -15.19 1.55 -12.81
N MET A 156 -15.73 2.57 -13.46
CA MET A 156 -16.86 2.42 -14.38
C MET A 156 -16.51 1.56 -15.60
N ASP A 157 -15.33 1.76 -16.18
CA ASP A 157 -14.85 0.97 -17.33
C ASP A 157 -14.59 -0.48 -16.92
N ILE A 158 -14.05 -0.69 -15.73
CA ILE A 158 -13.83 -2.02 -15.15
C ILE A 158 -15.14 -2.75 -14.94
N ASP A 159 -16.16 -2.09 -14.39
CA ASP A 159 -17.47 -2.66 -14.16
C ASP A 159 -18.17 -3.01 -15.47
N GLN A 160 -18.10 -2.12 -16.48
CA GLN A 160 -18.62 -2.39 -17.81
C GLN A 160 -17.93 -3.60 -18.47
N HIS A 161 -16.61 -3.70 -18.37
CA HIS A 161 -15.85 -4.83 -18.89
C HIS A 161 -16.24 -6.14 -18.19
N ASN A 162 -16.38 -6.12 -16.88
CA ASN A 162 -16.78 -7.29 -16.09
C ASN A 162 -18.19 -7.75 -16.42
N LEU A 163 -19.14 -6.82 -16.60
CA LEU A 163 -20.50 -7.12 -17.02
C LEU A 163 -20.56 -7.71 -18.43
N SER A 164 -19.80 -7.14 -19.37
CA SER A 164 -19.70 -7.66 -20.74
C SER A 164 -19.18 -9.10 -20.77
N ASN A 165 -18.13 -9.38 -19.99
CA ASN A 165 -17.57 -10.73 -19.87
C ASN A 165 -18.58 -11.72 -19.29
N LYS A 166 -19.31 -11.34 -18.24
CA LYS A 166 -20.38 -12.17 -17.64
C LYS A 166 -21.49 -12.46 -18.66
N HIS A 167 -21.90 -11.46 -19.43
CA HIS A 167 -22.92 -11.62 -20.48
C HIS A 167 -22.44 -12.58 -21.57
N ASN A 168 -21.23 -12.42 -22.07
CA ASN A 168 -20.66 -13.31 -23.09
C ASN A 168 -20.57 -14.76 -22.60
N VAL A 169 -20.14 -14.99 -21.35
CA VAL A 169 -20.12 -16.34 -20.75
C VAL A 169 -21.54 -16.92 -20.67
N ALA A 170 -22.53 -16.14 -20.25
CA ALA A 170 -23.92 -16.59 -20.17
C ALA A 170 -24.49 -16.96 -21.54
N LEU A 171 -24.17 -16.18 -22.60
CA LEU A 171 -24.56 -16.51 -23.97
C LEU A 171 -23.96 -17.85 -24.43
N LEU A 172 -22.67 -18.07 -24.19
CA LEU A 172 -21.99 -19.31 -24.55
C LEU A 172 -22.54 -20.52 -23.78
N GLN A 173 -22.93 -20.36 -22.52
CA GLN A 173 -23.52 -21.43 -21.70
C GLN A 173 -24.96 -21.78 -22.09
N ASN A 174 -25.72 -20.82 -22.60
CA ASN A 174 -27.14 -21.02 -23.00
C ASN A 174 -27.31 -21.45 -24.45
N GLY A 175 -26.24 -21.84 -25.13
CA GLY A 175 -26.31 -22.49 -26.44
C GLY A 175 -26.67 -21.56 -27.58
N ALA A 176 -26.04 -20.41 -27.60
CA ALA A 176 -26.05 -19.59 -28.79
C ALA A 176 -25.45 -20.33 -29.97
#